data_0dd9aec0a1275fba04a1502be7f1aaba
#
_entry.id   0dd9aec0a1275fba04a1502be7f1aaba
#
_cell.length_a   1.000
_cell.length_b   1.000
_cell.length_c   1.000
_cell.angle_alpha   90.00
_cell.angle_beta   90.00
_cell.angle_gamma   90.00
#
_symmetry.space_group_name_H-M   'P 1'
#
loop_
_entity.id
_entity.type
_entity.pdbx_description
1 polymer ?
#
loop_
_entity_poly.entity_id
_entity_poly.type
_entity_poly.pdbx_seq_one_letter_code
_entity_poly.pdbx_strand_id
1 'polypeptide(L)'
;MAVWLVLFTLTCLLELPVYLLPLRPVLALRWGLLLLLGLNLATHPIVWFVLPRLFENQVHYVLVAEAFAVIVEGLIVGGIARWRRWESWGWLSAMGLSFLANACSAGIGELVGYRLVGWIGLLR
;
A
#
# COMPACT_ATOMS: atom_id res chain seq x y z
N MET A 1 6.98 -16.10 7.08
CA MET A 1 7.49 -14.80 7.58
C MET A 1 8.44 -14.13 6.59
N ALA A 2 9.50 -14.79 6.11
CA ALA A 2 10.46 -14.16 5.19
C ALA A 2 9.83 -13.64 3.88
N VAL A 3 8.96 -14.43 3.23
CA VAL A 3 8.26 -14.03 2.00
C VAL A 3 7.41 -12.77 2.22
N TRP A 4 6.69 -12.69 3.34
CA TRP A 4 5.91 -11.50 3.67
C TRP A 4 6.79 -10.24 3.81
N LEU A 5 7.94 -10.34 4.49
CA LEU A 5 8.85 -9.20 4.64
C LEU A 5 9.40 -8.72 3.29
N VAL A 6 9.73 -9.63 2.38
CA VAL A 6 10.18 -9.28 1.02
C VAL A 6 9.10 -8.54 0.27
N LEU A 7 7.87 -9.06 0.28
CA LEU A 7 6.75 -8.45 -0.43
C LEU A 7 6.31 -7.14 0.22
N PHE A 8 6.29 -7.04 1.54
CA PHE A 8 6.07 -5.79 2.27
C PHE A 8 7.10 -4.71 1.88
N THR A 9 8.39 -5.08 1.84
CA THR A 9 9.44 -4.15 1.42
C THR A 9 9.26 -3.72 -0.02
N LEU A 10 8.93 -4.66 -0.91
CA LEU A 10 8.68 -4.37 -2.32
C LEU A 10 7.49 -3.40 -2.48
N THR A 11 6.38 -3.66 -1.79
CA THR A 11 5.22 -2.76 -1.77
C THR A 11 5.61 -1.35 -1.33
N CYS A 12 6.31 -1.22 -0.20
CA CYS A 12 6.80 0.08 0.28
C CYS A 12 7.68 0.79 -0.77
N LEU A 13 8.57 0.07 -1.46
CA LEU A 13 9.44 0.64 -2.49
C LEU A 13 8.66 1.11 -3.72
N LEU A 14 7.66 0.35 -4.15
CA LEU A 14 6.83 0.68 -5.31
C LEU A 14 5.91 1.88 -5.03
N GLU A 15 5.37 1.98 -3.84
CA GLU A 15 4.50 3.07 -3.42
C GLU A 15 5.25 4.35 -3.07
N LEU A 16 6.54 4.24 -2.72
CA LEU A 16 7.37 5.36 -2.28
C LEU A 16 7.32 6.57 -3.24
N PRO A 17 7.57 6.44 -4.55
CA PRO A 17 7.48 7.59 -5.46
C PRO A 17 6.05 8.13 -5.58
N VAL A 18 5.05 7.25 -5.54
CA VAL A 18 3.65 7.64 -5.69
C VAL A 18 3.19 8.51 -4.51
N TYR A 19 3.58 8.16 -3.28
CA TYR A 19 3.27 8.96 -2.10
C TYR A 19 4.17 10.18 -1.94
N LEU A 20 5.48 10.03 -2.12
CA LEU A 20 6.41 11.12 -1.82
C LEU A 20 6.33 12.29 -2.80
N LEU A 21 6.17 12.04 -4.10
CA LEU A 21 6.18 13.11 -5.08
C LEU A 21 5.03 14.12 -4.86
N PRO A 22 3.76 13.70 -4.73
CA PRO A 22 2.66 14.64 -4.50
C PRO A 22 2.67 15.26 -3.10
N LEU A 23 3.19 14.55 -2.09
CA LEU A 23 3.20 15.03 -0.70
C LEU A 23 4.38 15.97 -0.40
N ARG A 24 5.40 16.01 -1.26
CA ARG A 24 6.59 16.84 -1.07
C ARG A 24 6.33 18.31 -0.76
N PRO A 25 5.35 18.98 -1.38
CA PRO A 25 5.07 20.39 -1.09
C PRO A 25 4.51 20.63 0.33
N VAL A 26 3.89 19.63 0.93
CA VAL A 26 3.17 19.76 2.21
C VAL A 26 3.80 18.97 3.35
N LEU A 27 4.71 18.05 3.04
CA LEU A 27 5.30 17.13 4.01
C LEU A 27 6.81 16.96 3.78
N ALA A 28 7.62 17.18 4.82
CA ALA A 28 9.04 16.90 4.74
C ALA A 28 9.31 15.40 4.52
N LEU A 29 10.38 15.08 3.79
CA LEU A 29 10.72 13.72 3.37
C LEU A 29 10.64 12.69 4.51
N ARG A 30 11.21 12.99 5.67
CA ARG A 30 11.19 12.09 6.84
C ARG A 30 9.78 11.70 7.28
N TRP A 31 8.86 12.67 7.27
CA TRP A 31 7.47 12.45 7.66
C TRP A 31 6.70 11.71 6.57
N GLY A 32 7.03 11.96 5.29
CA GLY A 32 6.50 11.19 4.17
C GLY A 32 6.90 9.71 4.24
N LEU A 33 8.15 9.41 4.56
CA LEU A 33 8.64 8.05 4.77
C LEU A 33 7.95 7.36 5.95
N LEU A 34 7.79 8.06 7.07
CA LEU A 34 7.09 7.53 8.24
C LEU A 34 5.60 7.30 7.95
N LEU A 35 4.97 8.20 7.21
CA LEU A 35 3.59 8.04 6.77
C LEU A 35 3.44 6.79 5.90
N LEU A 36 4.25 6.65 4.84
CA LEU A 36 4.22 5.48 3.96
C LEU A 36 4.40 4.18 4.75
N LEU A 37 5.39 4.12 5.62
CA LEU A 37 5.63 2.95 6.46
C LEU A 37 4.41 2.65 7.37
N GLY A 38 3.83 3.70 7.96
CA GLY A 38 2.65 3.57 8.82
C GLY A 38 1.42 3.08 8.08
N LEU A 39 1.18 3.56 6.84
CA LEU A 39 0.09 3.11 5.98
C LEU A 39 0.21 1.62 5.70
N ASN A 40 1.38 1.20 5.21
CA ASN A 40 1.64 -0.20 4.90
C ASN A 40 1.60 -1.10 6.15
N LEU A 41 2.08 -0.64 7.30
CA LEU A 41 1.96 -1.39 8.55
C LEU A 41 0.52 -1.51 9.04
N ALA A 42 -0.35 -0.57 8.72
CA ALA A 42 -1.77 -0.63 9.07
C ALA A 42 -2.55 -1.60 8.17
N THR A 43 -2.20 -1.71 6.89
CA THR A 43 -2.98 -2.48 5.89
C THR A 43 -2.38 -3.85 5.60
N HIS A 44 -1.09 -3.93 5.36
CA HIS A 44 -0.43 -5.14 4.85
C HIS A 44 -0.54 -6.38 5.76
N PRO A 45 -0.43 -6.28 7.10
CA PRO A 45 -0.64 -7.45 7.95
C PRO A 45 -2.07 -8.00 7.87
N ILE A 46 -3.08 -7.13 7.74
CA ILE A 46 -4.48 -7.54 7.62
C ILE A 46 -4.71 -8.22 6.28
N VAL A 47 -4.23 -7.62 5.21
CA VAL A 47 -4.29 -8.18 3.85
C VAL A 47 -3.64 -9.56 3.80
N TRP A 48 -2.49 -9.76 4.45
CA TRP A 48 -1.72 -11.01 4.35
C TRP A 48 -2.11 -12.10 5.34
N PHE A 49 -2.53 -11.74 6.53
CA PHE A 49 -2.74 -12.73 7.60
C PHE A 49 -4.20 -12.90 8.03
N VAL A 50 -5.06 -11.92 7.73
CA VAL A 50 -6.46 -11.97 8.14
C VAL A 50 -7.37 -12.26 6.95
N LEU A 51 -7.32 -11.44 5.90
CA LEU A 51 -8.24 -11.56 4.77
C LEU A 51 -8.18 -12.91 4.04
N PRO A 52 -7.02 -13.57 3.83
CA PRO A 52 -6.99 -14.87 3.15
C PRO A 52 -7.78 -15.97 3.87
N ARG A 53 -8.03 -15.79 5.17
CA ARG A 53 -8.81 -16.75 5.97
C ARG A 53 -10.32 -16.57 5.81
N LEU A 54 -10.75 -15.44 5.25
CA LEU A 54 -12.16 -15.08 5.09
C LEU A 54 -12.70 -15.35 3.68
N PHE A 55 -11.80 -15.57 2.72
CA PHE A 55 -12.15 -15.72 1.31
C PHE A 55 -11.53 -17.00 0.72
N GLU A 56 -12.36 -17.89 0.20
CA GLU A 56 -11.90 -19.07 -0.52
C GLU A 56 -11.54 -18.74 -1.97
N ASN A 57 -12.24 -17.75 -2.57
CA ASN A 57 -12.02 -17.34 -3.94
C ASN A 57 -10.92 -16.25 -4.00
N GLN A 58 -9.84 -16.56 -4.74
CA GLN A 58 -8.69 -15.69 -4.89
C GLN A 58 -9.05 -14.31 -5.50
N VAL A 59 -9.97 -14.27 -6.46
CA VAL A 59 -10.37 -13.00 -7.09
C VAL A 59 -11.11 -12.12 -6.08
N HIS A 60 -12.03 -12.69 -5.31
CA HIS A 60 -12.74 -11.95 -4.26
C HIS A 60 -11.77 -11.45 -3.18
N TYR A 61 -10.82 -12.31 -2.77
CA TYR A 61 -9.78 -11.91 -1.82
C TYR A 61 -9.00 -10.68 -2.33
N VAL A 62 -8.47 -10.73 -3.56
CA VAL A 62 -7.67 -9.63 -4.12
C VAL A 62 -8.49 -8.35 -4.20
N LEU A 63 -9.73 -8.40 -4.73
CA LEU A 63 -10.59 -7.23 -4.83
C LEU A 63 -10.88 -6.59 -3.47
N VAL A 64 -11.17 -7.41 -2.46
CA VAL A 64 -11.45 -6.90 -1.10
C VAL A 64 -10.18 -6.37 -0.45
N ALA A 65 -9.04 -7.03 -0.64
CA ALA A 65 -7.75 -6.60 -0.11
C ALA A 65 -7.34 -5.23 -0.66
N GLU A 66 -7.43 -5.04 -1.98
CA GLU A 66 -7.14 -3.76 -2.64
C GLU A 66 -8.13 -2.66 -2.21
N ALA A 67 -9.42 -2.95 -2.19
CA ALA A 67 -10.42 -1.99 -1.73
C ALA A 67 -10.20 -1.59 -0.25
N PHE A 68 -9.86 -2.55 0.61
CA PHE A 68 -9.55 -2.32 2.01
C PHE A 68 -8.32 -1.41 2.16
N ALA A 69 -7.22 -1.72 1.47
CA ALA A 69 -6.00 -0.93 1.52
C ALA A 69 -6.27 0.52 1.05
N VAL A 70 -6.89 0.70 -0.11
CA VAL A 70 -7.24 2.02 -0.66
C VAL A 70 -8.09 2.84 0.32
N ILE A 71 -9.12 2.23 0.91
CA ILE A 71 -10.01 2.93 1.84
C ILE A 71 -9.27 3.33 3.12
N VAL A 72 -8.57 2.41 3.75
CA VAL A 72 -7.89 2.67 5.03
C VAL A 72 -6.79 3.71 4.85
N GLU A 73 -5.95 3.56 3.86
CA GLU A 73 -4.85 4.49 3.59
C GLU A 73 -5.38 5.86 3.17
N GLY A 74 -6.37 5.91 2.28
CA GLY A 74 -7.01 7.14 1.86
C GLY A 74 -7.66 7.88 3.03
N LEU A 75 -8.29 7.18 3.97
CA LEU A 75 -8.84 7.77 5.20
C LEU A 75 -7.74 8.32 6.10
N ILE A 76 -6.63 7.62 6.27
CA ILE A 76 -5.50 8.08 7.08
C ILE A 76 -4.89 9.35 6.45
N VAL A 77 -4.58 9.32 5.16
CA VAL A 77 -4.00 10.48 4.45
C VAL A 77 -4.96 11.67 4.47
N GLY A 78 -6.25 11.45 4.17
CA GLY A 78 -7.27 12.48 4.20
C GLY A 78 -7.47 13.07 5.60
N GLY A 79 -7.45 12.24 6.63
CA GLY A 79 -7.51 12.66 8.03
C GLY A 79 -6.33 13.54 8.43
N ILE A 80 -5.11 13.15 8.03
CA ILE A 80 -3.88 13.93 8.26
C ILE A 80 -3.94 15.25 7.51
N ALA A 81 -4.33 15.22 6.23
CA ALA A 81 -4.46 16.43 5.41
C ALA A 81 -5.43 17.44 6.04
N ARG A 82 -6.57 16.96 6.52
CA ARG A 82 -7.56 17.79 7.21
C ARG A 82 -7.04 18.35 8.56
N TRP A 83 -6.40 17.50 9.35
CA TRP A 83 -5.83 17.91 10.63
C TRP A 83 -4.71 18.95 10.45
N ARG A 84 -3.85 18.75 9.44
CA ARG A 84 -2.74 19.66 9.11
C ARG A 84 -3.15 20.84 8.24
N ARG A 85 -4.44 20.95 7.88
CA ARG A 85 -5.01 22.01 7.03
C ARG A 85 -4.27 22.20 5.71
N TRP A 86 -4.01 21.10 5.01
CA TRP A 86 -3.42 21.15 3.67
C TRP A 86 -4.47 21.65 2.68
N GLU A 87 -4.40 22.92 2.28
CA GLU A 87 -5.42 23.61 1.49
C GLU A 87 -5.70 22.94 0.14
N SER A 88 -4.66 22.35 -0.48
CA SER A 88 -4.78 21.66 -1.78
C SER A 88 -5.22 20.19 -1.67
N TRP A 89 -5.44 19.66 -0.45
CA TRP A 89 -5.72 18.25 -0.22
C TRP A 89 -7.11 18.03 0.36
N GLY A 90 -7.97 17.38 -0.45
CA GLY A 90 -9.28 16.88 -0.02
C GLY A 90 -9.33 15.36 0.06
N TRP A 91 -10.48 14.83 0.48
CA TRP A 91 -10.72 13.39 0.54
C TRP A 91 -10.52 12.70 -0.81
N LEU A 92 -10.97 13.33 -1.91
CA LEU A 92 -10.79 12.79 -3.27
C LEU A 92 -9.32 12.67 -3.65
N SER A 93 -8.49 13.67 -3.32
CA SER A 93 -7.06 13.64 -3.58
C SER A 93 -6.37 12.53 -2.78
N ALA A 94 -6.76 12.36 -1.51
CA ALA A 94 -6.22 11.33 -0.64
C ALA A 94 -6.61 9.91 -1.12
N MET A 95 -7.89 9.70 -1.48
CA MET A 95 -8.37 8.42 -2.03
C MET A 95 -7.73 8.11 -3.39
N GLY A 96 -7.62 9.12 -4.27
CA GLY A 96 -6.96 8.97 -5.57
C GLY A 96 -5.50 8.62 -5.44
N LEU A 97 -4.78 9.23 -4.48
CA LEU A 97 -3.39 8.92 -4.20
C LEU A 97 -3.23 7.47 -3.70
N SER A 98 -4.05 7.07 -2.73
CA SER A 98 -4.03 5.70 -2.21
C SER A 98 -4.38 4.68 -3.30
N PHE A 99 -5.40 4.96 -4.11
CA PHE A 99 -5.75 4.10 -5.25
C PHE A 99 -4.57 3.92 -6.23
N LEU A 100 -3.91 5.01 -6.61
CA LEU A 100 -2.76 4.95 -7.52
C LEU A 100 -1.58 4.17 -6.91
N ALA A 101 -1.30 4.38 -5.63
CA ALA A 101 -0.21 3.70 -4.95
C ALA A 101 -0.47 2.18 -4.90
N ASN A 102 -1.65 1.76 -4.43
CA ASN A 102 -2.03 0.35 -4.36
C ASN A 102 -2.13 -0.29 -5.75
N ALA A 103 -2.70 0.39 -6.76
CA ALA A 103 -2.75 -0.12 -8.13
C ALA A 103 -1.34 -0.34 -8.72
N CYS A 104 -0.38 0.56 -8.44
CA CYS A 104 1.01 0.41 -8.87
C CYS A 104 1.69 -0.77 -8.15
N SER A 105 1.54 -0.86 -6.84
CA SER A 105 2.19 -1.92 -6.05
C SER A 105 1.58 -3.29 -6.33
N ALA A 106 0.26 -3.41 -6.47
CA ALA A 106 -0.42 -4.65 -6.84
C ALA A 106 -0.05 -5.09 -8.26
N GLY A 107 -0.16 -4.21 -9.25
CA GLY A 107 0.13 -4.57 -10.65
C GLY A 107 1.58 -4.99 -10.88
N ILE A 108 2.55 -4.24 -10.35
CA ILE A 108 3.97 -4.58 -10.47
C ILE A 108 4.34 -5.71 -9.50
N GLY A 109 3.79 -5.69 -8.29
CA GLY A 109 4.04 -6.69 -7.25
C GLY A 109 3.62 -8.09 -7.67
N GLU A 110 2.47 -8.24 -8.36
CA GLU A 110 2.06 -9.53 -8.94
C GLU A 110 3.08 -10.01 -9.99
N LEU A 111 3.46 -9.16 -10.94
CA LEU A 111 4.41 -9.53 -11.98
C LEU A 111 5.78 -9.94 -11.43
N VAL A 112 6.28 -9.22 -10.43
CA VAL A 112 7.59 -9.47 -9.81
C VAL A 112 7.49 -10.58 -8.77
N GLY A 113 6.42 -10.59 -7.97
CA GLY A 113 6.18 -11.57 -6.92
C GLY A 113 6.08 -13.00 -7.45
N TYR A 114 5.35 -13.22 -8.54
CA TYR A 114 5.28 -14.54 -9.19
C TYR A 114 6.64 -15.04 -9.65
N ARG A 115 7.48 -14.16 -10.20
CA ARG A 115 8.83 -14.52 -10.63
C ARG A 115 9.75 -14.80 -9.44
N LEU A 116 9.71 -13.95 -8.40
CA LEU A 116 10.54 -14.13 -7.20
C LEU A 116 10.17 -15.40 -6.41
N VAL A 117 8.87 -15.66 -6.21
CA VAL A 117 8.41 -16.86 -5.51
C VAL A 117 8.75 -18.12 -6.32
N GLY A 118 8.65 -18.07 -7.65
CA GLY A 118 9.12 -19.14 -8.53
C GLY A 118 10.62 -19.42 -8.38
N TRP A 119 11.43 -18.39 -8.31
CA TRP A 119 12.88 -18.50 -8.09
C TRP A 119 13.23 -19.07 -6.70
N ILE A 120 12.55 -18.59 -5.65
CA ILE A 120 12.76 -19.09 -4.27
C ILE A 120 12.27 -20.55 -4.15
N GLY A 121 11.21 -20.95 -4.87
CA GLY A 121 10.73 -22.32 -4.93
C GLY A 121 11.64 -23.29 -5.68
N LEU A 122 12.45 -22.79 -6.64
CA LEU A 122 13.47 -23.57 -7.36
C LEU A 122 14.76 -23.78 -6.55
N LEU A 123 14.93 -23.05 -5.44
CA LEU A 123 16.09 -23.16 -4.54
C LEU A 123 15.81 -24.08 -3.32
N ARG A 124 14.65 -24.75 -3.30
CA ARG A 124 14.29 -25.81 -2.35
C ARG A 124 14.31 -27.16 -3.03
#